data_bae3b87c0f3e90b071dad995c12d8b3e
#
_entry.id   bae3b87c0f3e90b071dad995c12d8b3e
#
_cell.length_a   1.000
_cell.length_b   1.000
_cell.length_c   1.000
_cell.angle_alpha   90.00
_cell.angle_beta   90.00
_cell.angle_gamma   90.00
#
_symmetry.space_group_name_H-M   'P 1'
#
loop_
_entity.id
_entity.type
_entity.pdbx_description
1 polymer ?
#
loop_
_entity_poly.entity_id
_entity_poly.type
_entity_poly.pdbx_seq_one_letter_code
_entity_poly.pdbx_strand_id
1 'polypeptide(L)'
;MATSHFTTPLAVDTIQTPPRRKTLSTPPDTPVYNDLDNESPAPKTAQKSIIEFPYDLEIARDSNGAYVEFGRGVWSTVYKATSSMSTGRPMMMMTPPSSPVIATSTSRVVAVKTPLRRDAHSILRAEAYILSRVASTSPTSGAVDQEGGYVVPFYGYIPSSNALVLQALPLSLSAHIETCAGQARKSFSTRTMFDPVTPNWRGLATQLIKGLDWLHTEVGIVHGDIKPHNVLLRPRQSPSSLQKGGEMEYDALYTDFSSAHFISSCTSTDDFPTGEGALTPPFAAPELLTLSAMKSATCLSTPASDIFALALTLLAAATGDVLVYAGTSAMQRLAMSREGWRALDYVRSGANASRLGRGRDGYVGMVVQKGIAREAESRPTAREWLDIFA
;
A
#
# COMPACT_ATOMS: atom_id res chain seq x y z
N MET A 1 32.36 -15.69 56.48
CA MET A 1 31.60 -16.66 57.33
C MET A 1 30.33 -16.99 56.60
N ALA A 2 30.31 -18.22 56.27
CA ALA A 2 29.24 -19.20 56.19
C ALA A 2 28.20 -19.04 55.07
N THR A 3 28.42 -19.84 54.11
CA THR A 3 27.60 -20.54 53.16
C THR A 3 26.40 -21.29 53.76
N SER A 4 25.24 -21.31 53.07
CA SER A 4 24.42 -22.52 53.02
C SER A 4 23.59 -22.61 51.74
N HIS A 5 23.88 -23.68 51.00
CA HIS A 5 23.12 -24.20 49.89
C HIS A 5 21.85 -24.90 50.39
N PHE A 6 20.74 -24.75 49.66
CA PHE A 6 19.65 -25.74 49.68
C PHE A 6 19.22 -26.04 48.25
N THR A 7 19.54 -27.22 47.81
CA THR A 7 18.99 -27.90 46.63
C THR A 7 17.84 -28.80 47.07
N THR A 8 16.71 -28.73 46.35
CA THR A 8 15.62 -29.69 46.42
C THR A 8 15.29 -30.21 45.01
N PRO A 9 15.15 -31.52 44.81
CA PRO A 9 14.95 -32.10 43.48
C PRO A 9 13.48 -32.11 43.06
N LEU A 10 13.25 -31.85 41.76
CA LEU A 10 11.95 -31.95 41.11
C LEU A 10 11.58 -33.42 40.83
N ALA A 11 10.37 -33.81 41.21
CA ALA A 11 9.76 -35.08 40.93
C ALA A 11 9.28 -35.11 39.47
N VAL A 12 9.54 -36.24 38.80
CA VAL A 12 9.06 -36.55 37.44
C VAL A 12 7.71 -37.23 37.57
N ASP A 13 6.64 -36.60 37.12
CA ASP A 13 5.32 -37.20 36.97
C ASP A 13 5.15 -37.86 35.63
N THR A 14 4.87 -39.16 35.68
CA THR A 14 4.65 -40.05 34.54
C THR A 14 3.21 -39.86 34.03
N ILE A 15 3.05 -39.37 32.80
CA ILE A 15 1.74 -39.24 32.14
C ILE A 15 1.32 -40.62 31.56
N GLN A 16 0.20 -41.16 32.07
CA GLN A 16 -0.46 -42.33 31.58
C GLN A 16 -1.35 -42.00 30.38
N THR A 17 -1.21 -42.78 29.32
CA THR A 17 -2.08 -42.77 28.12
C THR A 17 -3.42 -43.48 28.38
N PRO A 18 -4.56 -42.92 27.94
CA PRO A 18 -5.85 -43.59 28.04
C PRO A 18 -6.11 -44.57 26.82
N PRO A 19 -6.97 -45.58 27.04
CA PRO A 19 -7.12 -46.73 26.10
C PRO A 19 -7.97 -46.45 24.89
N ARG A 20 -7.62 -47.14 23.80
CA ARG A 20 -8.28 -47.25 22.49
C ARG A 20 -9.73 -47.70 22.60
N ARG A 21 -10.69 -46.94 22.10
CA ARG A 21 -12.09 -47.36 21.91
C ARG A 21 -12.32 -48.10 20.60
N LYS A 22 -13.07 -49.17 20.71
CA LYS A 22 -13.42 -50.14 19.66
C LYS A 22 -14.43 -49.52 18.68
N THR A 23 -14.28 -49.92 17.41
CA THR A 23 -15.20 -49.74 16.28
C THR A 23 -16.56 -50.37 16.53
N LEU A 24 -17.63 -49.65 16.20
CA LEU A 24 -18.97 -50.18 16.06
C LEU A 24 -19.47 -49.99 14.61
N SER A 25 -20.12 -51.05 14.15
CA SER A 25 -20.61 -51.36 12.84
C SER A 25 -21.72 -50.45 12.31
N THR A 26 -21.75 -50.33 10.99
CA THR A 26 -22.81 -49.74 10.14
C THR A 26 -24.15 -50.49 10.23
N PRO A 27 -25.30 -49.79 10.17
CA PRO A 27 -26.59 -50.36 9.77
C PRO A 27 -26.95 -49.98 8.31
N PRO A 28 -27.96 -50.67 7.71
CA PRO A 28 -28.08 -50.86 6.28
C PRO A 28 -28.93 -49.83 5.52
N ASP A 29 -28.87 -49.96 4.21
CA ASP A 29 -29.51 -49.25 3.11
C ASP A 29 -30.93 -48.69 3.32
N THR A 30 -31.16 -47.47 2.83
CA THR A 30 -32.47 -46.91 2.49
C THR A 30 -32.46 -46.29 1.09
N PRO A 31 -33.56 -46.28 0.36
CA PRO A 31 -33.58 -46.36 -1.10
C PRO A 31 -33.38 -45.01 -1.82
N VAL A 32 -32.80 -45.16 -3.01
CA VAL A 32 -32.59 -44.09 -4.01
C VAL A 32 -33.95 -43.54 -4.48
N TYR A 33 -34.17 -42.24 -4.28
CA TYR A 33 -35.13 -41.46 -5.06
C TYR A 33 -34.37 -40.67 -6.10
N ASN A 34 -34.62 -40.94 -7.37
CA ASN A 34 -34.24 -40.11 -8.50
C ASN A 34 -35.20 -38.94 -8.56
N ASP A 35 -34.70 -37.72 -8.23
CA ASP A 35 -35.35 -36.50 -8.67
C ASP A 35 -34.41 -35.80 -9.66
N LEU A 36 -34.88 -35.74 -10.87
CA LEU A 36 -34.41 -34.88 -11.94
C LEU A 36 -34.81 -33.46 -11.58
N ASP A 37 -33.91 -32.69 -11.05
CA ASP A 37 -34.12 -31.27 -10.87
C ASP A 37 -32.90 -30.46 -11.29
N ASN A 38 -33.11 -29.75 -12.32
CA ASN A 38 -32.69 -28.41 -12.73
C ASN A 38 -31.71 -27.73 -11.78
N GLU A 39 -30.43 -28.10 -11.80
CA GLU A 39 -29.37 -27.28 -11.22
C GLU A 39 -29.11 -26.08 -12.12
N SER A 40 -29.64 -24.92 -11.68
CA SER A 40 -29.07 -23.62 -12.06
C SER A 40 -27.56 -23.64 -11.77
N PRO A 41 -26.70 -23.22 -12.70
CA PRO A 41 -25.25 -23.21 -12.46
C PRO A 41 -24.97 -22.28 -11.28
N ALA A 42 -24.48 -22.88 -10.19
CA ALA A 42 -23.93 -22.14 -9.07
C ALA A 42 -22.91 -21.10 -9.59
N PRO A 43 -22.85 -19.90 -9.03
CA PRO A 43 -21.89 -18.90 -9.48
C PRO A 43 -20.49 -19.52 -9.36
N LYS A 44 -19.79 -19.57 -10.51
CA LYS A 44 -18.41 -20.07 -10.59
C LYS A 44 -17.60 -19.33 -9.53
N THR A 45 -17.15 -20.03 -8.50
CA THR A 45 -16.20 -19.56 -7.51
C THR A 45 -15.03 -18.95 -8.28
N ALA A 46 -14.86 -17.65 -8.17
CA ALA A 46 -13.76 -16.93 -8.85
C ALA A 46 -12.46 -17.59 -8.40
N GLN A 47 -11.80 -18.27 -9.31
CA GLN A 47 -10.57 -18.99 -9.09
C GLN A 47 -9.54 -17.99 -8.53
N LYS A 48 -8.99 -18.26 -7.33
CA LYS A 48 -7.97 -17.47 -6.63
C LYS A 48 -6.63 -17.57 -7.39
N SER A 49 -6.53 -16.97 -8.59
CA SER A 49 -5.33 -17.03 -9.43
C SER A 49 -4.52 -15.76 -9.30
N ILE A 50 -3.23 -15.92 -9.01
CA ILE A 50 -2.25 -14.82 -9.11
C ILE A 50 -1.94 -14.61 -10.60
N ILE A 51 -1.94 -13.37 -11.04
CA ILE A 51 -1.52 -13.01 -12.40
C ILE A 51 -0.01 -13.29 -12.52
N GLU A 52 0.38 -14.19 -13.39
CA GLU A 52 1.78 -14.49 -13.65
C GLU A 52 2.35 -13.56 -14.73
N PHE A 53 3.64 -13.25 -14.61
CA PHE A 53 4.37 -12.44 -15.58
C PHE A 53 5.08 -13.35 -16.60
N PRO A 54 4.66 -13.37 -17.88
CA PRO A 54 5.12 -14.35 -18.86
C PRO A 54 6.29 -13.89 -19.72
N TYR A 55 6.85 -12.69 -19.48
CA TYR A 55 7.85 -12.09 -20.34
C TYR A 55 9.25 -12.16 -19.73
N ASP A 56 10.28 -12.10 -20.60
CA ASP A 56 11.66 -12.02 -20.17
C ASP A 56 11.97 -10.66 -19.50
N LEU A 57 12.88 -10.72 -18.52
CA LEU A 57 13.32 -9.57 -17.74
C LEU A 57 14.85 -9.51 -17.69
N GLU A 58 15.39 -8.32 -17.86
CA GLU A 58 16.79 -8.02 -17.61
C GLU A 58 16.91 -6.90 -16.59
N ILE A 59 17.52 -7.20 -15.42
CA ILE A 59 17.74 -6.19 -14.37
C ILE A 59 18.84 -5.24 -14.83
N ALA A 60 18.56 -3.94 -14.81
CA ALA A 60 19.49 -2.91 -15.23
C ALA A 60 20.71 -2.84 -14.31
N ARG A 61 21.88 -2.62 -14.91
CA ARG A 61 23.14 -2.38 -14.19
C ARG A 61 23.63 -0.97 -14.46
N ASP A 62 24.30 -0.39 -13.46
CA ASP A 62 24.97 0.89 -13.59
C ASP A 62 26.34 0.74 -14.28
N SER A 63 27.07 1.85 -14.43
CA SER A 63 28.41 1.88 -15.03
C SER A 63 29.44 1.05 -14.28
N ASN A 64 29.20 0.71 -13.02
CA ASN A 64 30.07 -0.10 -12.16
C ASN A 64 29.66 -1.58 -12.14
N GLY A 65 28.60 -1.95 -12.88
CA GLY A 65 28.05 -3.30 -12.94
C GLY A 65 27.12 -3.64 -11.78
N ALA A 66 26.85 -2.73 -10.86
CA ALA A 66 25.89 -2.93 -9.76
C ALA A 66 24.44 -2.80 -10.26
N TYR A 67 23.50 -3.53 -9.64
CA TYR A 67 22.09 -3.41 -9.98
C TYR A 67 21.53 -2.04 -9.61
N VAL A 68 20.74 -1.45 -10.52
CA VAL A 68 20.10 -0.16 -10.30
C VAL A 68 18.87 -0.36 -9.40
N GLU A 69 18.96 0.12 -8.16
CA GLU A 69 17.88 0.05 -7.18
C GLU A 69 16.99 1.30 -7.27
N PHE A 70 15.66 1.12 -7.24
CA PHE A 70 14.68 2.19 -7.02
C PHE A 70 14.41 2.41 -5.53
N GLY A 71 14.55 1.37 -4.71
CA GLY A 71 14.34 1.43 -3.28
C GLY A 71 14.53 0.10 -2.60
N ARG A 72 14.68 0.16 -1.27
CA ARG A 72 14.86 -1.02 -0.41
C ARG A 72 13.98 -0.88 0.83
N GLY A 73 13.19 -1.89 1.11
CA GLY A 73 12.35 -2.00 2.29
C GLY A 73 12.86 -3.07 3.27
N VAL A 74 12.04 -3.38 4.26
CA VAL A 74 12.35 -4.42 5.27
C VAL A 74 12.36 -5.82 4.65
N TRP A 75 11.44 -6.08 3.73
CA TRP A 75 11.18 -7.40 3.13
C TRP A 75 11.73 -7.56 1.72
N SER A 76 11.95 -6.46 1.01
CA SER A 76 12.22 -6.49 -0.43
C SER A 76 13.14 -5.38 -0.90
N THR A 77 13.77 -5.60 -2.07
CA THR A 77 14.44 -4.57 -2.86
C THR A 77 13.72 -4.43 -4.19
N VAL A 78 13.58 -3.20 -4.65
CA VAL A 78 12.97 -2.88 -5.96
C VAL A 78 14.07 -2.47 -6.92
N TYR A 79 14.21 -3.20 -8.01
CA TYR A 79 15.21 -2.95 -9.06
C TYR A 79 14.57 -2.37 -10.32
N LYS A 80 15.33 -1.55 -11.03
CA LYS A 80 15.02 -1.19 -12.42
C LYS A 80 15.30 -2.36 -13.33
N ALA A 81 14.38 -2.70 -14.22
CA ALA A 81 14.58 -3.73 -15.23
C ALA A 81 14.00 -3.31 -16.58
N THR A 82 14.41 -4.00 -17.64
CA THR A 82 13.80 -3.94 -18.97
C THR A 82 13.11 -5.26 -19.28
N SER A 83 11.95 -5.19 -19.90
CA SER A 83 11.15 -6.35 -20.29
C SER A 83 10.90 -6.37 -21.79
N SER A 84 10.80 -7.58 -22.35
CA SER A 84 10.35 -7.82 -23.74
C SER A 84 8.85 -7.56 -23.94
N MET A 85 8.13 -7.11 -22.92
CA MET A 85 6.74 -6.67 -23.05
C MET A 85 6.58 -5.62 -24.14
N SER A 86 5.79 -5.93 -25.18
CA SER A 86 5.47 -4.95 -26.21
C SER A 86 4.55 -3.86 -25.66
N THR A 87 4.83 -2.60 -25.99
CA THR A 87 3.93 -1.47 -25.72
C THR A 87 2.76 -1.40 -26.72
N GLY A 88 2.46 -2.51 -27.40
CA GLY A 88 1.56 -2.55 -28.54
C GLY A 88 0.09 -2.28 -28.21
N ARG A 89 -0.42 -1.10 -28.59
CA ARG A 89 -1.72 -1.04 -29.26
C ARG A 89 -1.60 -1.84 -30.56
N PRO A 90 -2.48 -2.80 -30.87
CA PRO A 90 -2.54 -3.34 -32.21
C PRO A 90 -3.00 -2.21 -33.14
N MET A 91 -2.05 -1.59 -33.83
CA MET A 91 -2.39 -0.80 -34.99
C MET A 91 -2.96 -1.77 -36.01
N MET A 92 -4.26 -1.73 -36.20
CA MET A 92 -4.90 -2.29 -37.41
C MET A 92 -4.37 -1.51 -38.60
N MET A 93 -3.21 -1.90 -39.11
CA MET A 93 -2.75 -1.48 -40.43
C MET A 93 -3.43 -2.35 -41.45
N MET A 94 -4.45 -1.80 -42.09
CA MET A 94 -4.95 -2.24 -43.40
C MET A 94 -3.98 -1.79 -44.48
N THR A 95 -2.86 -2.49 -44.64
CA THR A 95 -1.98 -2.36 -45.79
C THR A 95 -1.40 -3.72 -46.19
N PRO A 96 -1.28 -4.07 -47.46
CA PRO A 96 -0.82 -5.41 -47.89
C PRO A 96 0.68 -5.61 -47.59
N PRO A 97 1.12 -6.88 -47.36
CA PRO A 97 2.46 -7.19 -46.91
C PRO A 97 3.49 -7.13 -48.04
N SER A 98 4.27 -6.07 -48.09
CA SER A 98 5.44 -6.03 -48.99
C SER A 98 6.61 -5.24 -48.40
N SER A 99 7.03 -5.58 -47.16
CA SER A 99 8.35 -5.23 -46.67
C SER A 99 8.60 -6.04 -45.38
N PRO A 100 9.83 -6.53 -45.06
CA PRO A 100 10.11 -7.13 -43.81
C PRO A 100 9.95 -6.06 -42.72
N VAL A 101 8.87 -6.12 -41.96
CA VAL A 101 8.68 -5.31 -40.76
C VAL A 101 9.73 -5.78 -39.79
N ILE A 102 10.82 -5.01 -39.64
CA ILE A 102 11.70 -5.12 -38.48
C ILE A 102 10.82 -4.75 -37.30
N ALA A 103 10.32 -5.76 -36.60
CA ALA A 103 9.63 -5.57 -35.31
C ALA A 103 10.67 -4.98 -34.35
N THR A 104 10.72 -3.66 -34.23
CA THR A 104 11.41 -2.98 -33.15
C THR A 104 10.67 -3.38 -31.88
N SER A 105 11.16 -4.41 -31.21
CA SER A 105 10.71 -4.76 -29.86
C SER A 105 11.06 -3.59 -28.97
N THR A 106 10.09 -2.71 -28.74
CA THR A 106 10.23 -1.61 -27.78
C THR A 106 10.25 -2.24 -26.39
N SER A 107 11.46 -2.44 -25.85
CA SER A 107 11.64 -2.91 -24.49
C SER A 107 11.05 -1.90 -23.52
N ARG A 108 10.28 -2.39 -22.54
CA ARG A 108 9.63 -1.56 -21.55
C ARG A 108 10.44 -1.53 -20.25
N VAL A 109 10.61 -0.34 -19.67
CA VAL A 109 11.19 -0.20 -18.33
C VAL A 109 10.16 -0.55 -17.28
N VAL A 110 10.49 -1.47 -16.38
CA VAL A 110 9.65 -1.96 -15.28
C VAL A 110 10.39 -1.90 -13.96
N ALA A 111 9.63 -1.95 -12.85
CA ALA A 111 10.14 -2.12 -11.50
C ALA A 111 9.95 -3.58 -11.08
N VAL A 112 11.00 -4.21 -10.58
CA VAL A 112 10.98 -5.61 -10.12
C VAL A 112 11.25 -5.64 -8.62
N LYS A 113 10.24 -5.98 -7.83
CA LYS A 113 10.31 -6.11 -6.37
C LYS A 113 10.67 -7.55 -6.04
N THR A 114 11.85 -7.76 -5.45
CA THR A 114 12.39 -9.08 -5.11
C THR A 114 12.49 -9.25 -3.60
N PRO A 115 12.31 -10.47 -3.06
CA PRO A 115 12.46 -10.71 -1.63
C PRO A 115 13.93 -10.60 -1.20
N LEU A 116 14.17 -9.99 -0.03
CA LEU A 116 15.51 -9.92 0.58
C LEU A 116 15.90 -11.20 1.32
N ARG A 117 14.90 -11.94 1.81
CA ARG A 117 15.08 -13.13 2.65
C ARG A 117 14.00 -14.15 2.33
N ARG A 118 14.21 -15.41 2.75
CA ARG A 118 13.24 -16.49 2.49
C ARG A 118 11.89 -16.30 3.17
N ASP A 119 11.87 -15.70 4.36
CA ASP A 119 10.63 -15.36 5.09
C ASP A 119 9.77 -14.31 4.36
N ALA A 120 10.37 -13.51 3.48
CA ALA A 120 9.66 -12.54 2.65
C ALA A 120 8.93 -13.18 1.45
N HIS A 121 9.18 -14.45 1.11
CA HIS A 121 8.53 -15.10 -0.05
C HIS A 121 7.00 -15.19 0.13
N SER A 122 6.53 -15.56 1.33
CA SER A 122 5.10 -15.62 1.63
C SER A 122 4.46 -14.22 1.58
N ILE A 123 5.16 -13.19 2.06
CA ILE A 123 4.70 -11.80 2.04
C ILE A 123 4.53 -11.31 0.61
N LEU A 124 5.54 -11.51 -0.26
CA LEU A 124 5.46 -11.07 -1.65
C LEU A 124 4.40 -11.86 -2.44
N ARG A 125 4.20 -13.14 -2.12
CA ARG A 125 3.14 -13.93 -2.73
C ARG A 125 1.74 -13.45 -2.30
N ALA A 126 1.56 -13.09 -1.03
CA ALA A 126 0.32 -12.49 -0.54
C ALA A 126 0.06 -11.13 -1.21
N GLU A 127 1.09 -10.28 -1.32
CA GLU A 127 1.03 -9.02 -2.05
C GLU A 127 0.65 -9.22 -3.53
N ALA A 128 1.22 -10.24 -4.20
CA ALA A 128 0.87 -10.59 -5.59
C ALA A 128 -0.60 -10.97 -5.73
N TYR A 129 -1.15 -11.69 -4.76
CA TYR A 129 -2.57 -12.06 -4.75
C TYR A 129 -3.47 -10.83 -4.61
N ILE A 130 -3.16 -9.93 -3.67
CA ILE A 130 -3.89 -8.67 -3.49
C ILE A 130 -3.82 -7.80 -4.74
N LEU A 131 -2.61 -7.63 -5.33
CA LEU A 131 -2.43 -6.86 -6.55
C LEU A 131 -3.15 -7.47 -7.75
N SER A 132 -3.24 -8.80 -7.83
CA SER A 132 -4.03 -9.49 -8.86
C SER A 132 -5.52 -9.20 -8.71
N ARG A 133 -6.02 -9.13 -7.47
CA ARG A 133 -7.41 -8.73 -7.18
C ARG A 133 -7.67 -7.27 -7.55
N VAL A 134 -6.76 -6.36 -7.17
CA VAL A 134 -6.79 -4.94 -7.54
C VAL A 134 -6.86 -4.76 -9.06
N ALA A 135 -5.97 -5.45 -9.80
CA ALA A 135 -5.92 -5.39 -11.25
C ALA A 135 -7.21 -5.91 -11.91
N SER A 136 -7.82 -6.95 -11.33
CA SER A 136 -9.09 -7.53 -11.85
C SER A 136 -10.32 -6.67 -11.56
N THR A 137 -10.27 -5.80 -10.53
CA THR A 137 -11.38 -4.93 -10.13
C THR A 137 -11.31 -3.57 -10.85
N SER A 138 -10.15 -3.21 -11.41
CA SER A 138 -10.00 -1.92 -12.10
C SER A 138 -10.96 -1.83 -13.30
N PRO A 139 -11.76 -0.74 -13.43
CA PRO A 139 -12.69 -0.55 -14.52
C PRO A 139 -12.03 -0.48 -15.90
N THR A 140 -10.72 -0.33 -15.93
CA THR A 140 -9.87 -0.29 -17.13
C THR A 140 -9.18 -1.62 -17.42
N SER A 141 -9.76 -2.75 -16.96
CA SER A 141 -9.28 -4.11 -17.24
C SER A 141 -9.08 -4.33 -18.75
N GLY A 142 -7.84 -4.21 -19.20
CA GLY A 142 -7.46 -4.38 -20.63
C GLY A 142 -6.53 -3.32 -21.19
N ALA A 143 -6.32 -2.18 -20.52
CA ALA A 143 -5.38 -1.15 -20.95
C ALA A 143 -4.38 -0.85 -19.83
N VAL A 144 -3.24 -1.49 -19.89
CA VAL A 144 -2.16 -1.47 -18.88
C VAL A 144 -1.58 -0.06 -18.61
N ASP A 145 -1.90 0.93 -19.46
CA ASP A 145 -1.30 2.27 -19.44
C ASP A 145 -2.33 3.42 -19.33
N GLN A 146 -3.59 3.15 -18.93
CA GLN A 146 -4.59 4.23 -18.90
C GLN A 146 -4.39 5.18 -17.72
N GLU A 147 -4.47 6.48 -18.02
CA GLU A 147 -4.65 7.57 -17.04
C GLU A 147 -5.92 7.30 -16.23
N GLY A 148 -5.84 7.50 -14.88
CA GLY A 148 -7.02 7.40 -14.01
C GLY A 148 -7.04 6.24 -13.01
N GLY A 149 -6.01 5.37 -12.96
CA GLY A 149 -5.86 4.38 -11.89
C GLY A 149 -5.42 5.00 -10.57
N TYR A 150 -5.69 4.31 -9.44
CA TYR A 150 -5.29 4.75 -8.09
C TYR A 150 -4.11 3.95 -7.53
N VAL A 151 -3.71 2.87 -8.20
CA VAL A 151 -2.66 1.94 -7.78
C VAL A 151 -1.63 1.83 -8.88
N VAL A 152 -0.36 1.68 -8.52
CA VAL A 152 0.72 1.42 -9.48
C VAL A 152 0.39 0.15 -10.27
N PRO A 153 0.37 0.20 -11.61
CA PRO A 153 0.04 -0.95 -12.45
C PRO A 153 0.90 -2.17 -12.15
N PHE A 154 0.24 -3.29 -11.89
CA PHE A 154 0.83 -4.59 -11.64
C PHE A 154 0.82 -5.41 -12.93
N TYR A 155 1.99 -5.88 -13.37
CA TYR A 155 2.13 -6.64 -14.61
C TYR A 155 2.16 -8.16 -14.39
N GLY A 156 2.47 -8.59 -13.17
CA GLY A 156 2.44 -9.99 -12.79
C GLY A 156 3.49 -10.39 -11.76
N TYR A 157 3.42 -11.63 -11.36
CA TYR A 157 4.28 -12.29 -10.40
C TYR A 157 5.13 -13.35 -11.09
N ILE A 158 6.39 -13.49 -10.67
CA ILE A 158 7.33 -14.50 -11.16
C ILE A 158 7.52 -15.55 -10.07
N PRO A 159 6.90 -16.76 -10.19
CA PRO A 159 6.94 -17.76 -9.12
C PRO A 159 8.36 -18.27 -8.80
N SER A 160 9.22 -18.38 -9.80
CA SER A 160 10.58 -18.91 -9.64
C SER A 160 11.49 -18.06 -8.75
N SER A 161 11.27 -16.74 -8.73
CA SER A 161 12.04 -15.78 -7.93
C SER A 161 11.23 -15.10 -6.82
N ASN A 162 9.94 -15.41 -6.71
CA ASN A 162 8.98 -14.72 -5.84
C ASN A 162 8.98 -13.19 -6.05
N ALA A 163 9.13 -12.75 -7.29
CA ALA A 163 9.24 -11.34 -7.63
C ALA A 163 7.95 -10.78 -8.20
N LEU A 164 7.68 -9.50 -7.89
CA LEU A 164 6.57 -8.72 -8.44
C LEU A 164 7.08 -7.81 -9.55
N VAL A 165 6.35 -7.73 -10.65
CA VAL A 165 6.66 -6.81 -11.76
C VAL A 165 5.61 -5.72 -11.83
N LEU A 166 6.05 -4.47 -11.72
CA LEU A 166 5.23 -3.27 -11.61
C LEU A 166 5.66 -2.21 -12.62
N GLN A 167 4.82 -1.22 -12.87
CA GLN A 167 5.23 -0.04 -13.62
C GLN A 167 6.38 0.68 -12.90
N ALA A 168 7.42 1.02 -13.65
CA ALA A 168 8.52 1.82 -13.12
C ALA A 168 8.10 3.29 -13.00
N LEU A 169 7.99 3.78 -11.77
CA LEU A 169 7.74 5.17 -11.45
C LEU A 169 8.84 5.66 -10.50
N PRO A 170 9.73 6.55 -10.95
CA PRO A 170 10.93 6.91 -10.20
C PRO A 170 10.68 7.93 -9.08
N LEU A 171 9.53 8.59 -9.07
CA LEU A 171 9.24 9.68 -8.14
C LEU A 171 8.24 9.23 -7.07
N SER A 172 8.67 9.19 -5.81
CA SER A 172 7.77 9.02 -4.66
C SER A 172 7.25 10.36 -4.16
N LEU A 173 6.09 10.35 -3.49
CA LEU A 173 5.55 11.53 -2.83
C LEU A 173 6.51 12.05 -1.76
N SER A 174 7.24 11.18 -1.04
CA SER A 174 8.24 11.61 -0.06
C SER A 174 9.36 12.43 -0.70
N ALA A 175 9.95 11.97 -1.81
CA ALA A 175 10.98 12.71 -2.52
C ALA A 175 10.46 14.03 -3.12
N HIS A 176 9.21 14.03 -3.58
CA HIS A 176 8.55 15.25 -4.07
C HIS A 176 8.36 16.27 -2.95
N ILE A 177 7.85 15.84 -1.77
CA ILE A 177 7.68 16.69 -0.59
C ILE A 177 9.03 17.32 -0.18
N GLU A 178 10.10 16.53 -0.11
CA GLU A 178 11.44 17.02 0.25
C GLU A 178 11.96 18.05 -0.74
N THR A 179 11.74 17.80 -2.04
CA THR A 179 12.12 18.74 -3.12
C THR A 179 11.37 20.07 -2.96
N CYS A 180 10.04 20.01 -2.80
CA CYS A 180 9.20 21.20 -2.61
C CYS A 180 9.57 21.96 -1.33
N ALA A 181 9.83 21.26 -0.22
CA ALA A 181 10.29 21.85 1.02
C ALA A 181 11.65 22.54 0.87
N GLY A 182 12.58 21.93 0.13
CA GLY A 182 13.87 22.52 -0.22
C GLY A 182 13.71 23.80 -1.03
N GLN A 183 12.82 23.82 -2.00
CA GLN A 183 12.50 25.01 -2.82
C GLN A 183 11.84 26.10 -1.98
N ALA A 184 10.83 25.76 -1.15
CA ALA A 184 10.13 26.70 -0.29
C ALA A 184 11.06 27.39 0.73
N ARG A 185 12.08 26.69 1.24
CA ARG A 185 13.10 27.27 2.12
C ARG A 185 14.00 28.27 1.39
N LYS A 186 14.33 28.00 0.12
CA LYS A 186 15.19 28.87 -0.70
C LYS A 186 14.46 30.11 -1.22
N SER A 187 13.17 29.99 -1.52
CA SER A 187 12.31 31.02 -2.11
C SER A 187 11.24 31.51 -1.13
N PHE A 188 11.63 31.81 0.12
CA PHE A 188 10.67 32.28 1.13
C PHE A 188 9.95 33.55 0.64
N SER A 189 8.61 33.50 0.68
CA SER A 189 7.77 34.64 0.32
C SER A 189 6.58 34.72 1.28
N THR A 190 6.28 35.93 1.75
CA THR A 190 5.08 36.19 2.57
C THR A 190 3.79 35.91 1.82
N ARG A 191 3.82 35.91 0.48
CA ARG A 191 2.66 35.57 -0.37
C ARG A 191 2.30 34.11 -0.29
N THR A 192 3.30 33.21 -0.25
CA THR A 192 3.11 31.76 -0.30
C THR A 192 3.29 31.08 1.07
N MET A 193 3.57 31.82 2.13
CA MET A 193 3.84 31.25 3.45
C MET A 193 2.63 30.52 4.08
N PHE A 194 1.43 30.84 3.61
CA PHE A 194 0.18 30.20 4.07
C PHE A 194 -0.29 29.06 3.15
N ASP A 195 0.40 28.83 2.04
CA ASP A 195 0.07 27.76 1.11
C ASP A 195 0.78 26.45 1.53
N PRO A 196 0.18 25.28 1.30
CA PRO A 196 0.87 23.98 1.45
C PRO A 196 2.19 23.99 0.67
N VAL A 197 3.18 23.27 1.19
CA VAL A 197 4.49 23.15 0.55
C VAL A 197 4.39 22.40 -0.78
N THR A 198 3.59 21.36 -0.83
CA THR A 198 3.33 20.62 -2.07
C THR A 198 2.33 21.40 -2.94
N PRO A 199 2.69 21.78 -4.17
CA PRO A 199 1.78 22.40 -5.10
C PRO A 199 0.53 21.54 -5.36
N ASN A 200 -0.60 22.22 -5.65
CA ASN A 200 -1.88 21.54 -5.88
C ASN A 200 -2.27 20.51 -4.80
N TRP A 201 -1.96 20.80 -3.54
CA TRP A 201 -2.23 19.91 -2.39
C TRP A 201 -3.68 19.43 -2.35
N ARG A 202 -4.65 20.30 -2.69
CA ARG A 202 -6.07 19.94 -2.75
C ARG A 202 -6.34 18.84 -3.78
N GLY A 203 -5.76 18.96 -4.98
CA GLY A 203 -5.87 17.95 -6.03
C GLY A 203 -5.25 16.62 -5.59
N LEU A 204 -4.06 16.65 -4.98
CA LEU A 204 -3.39 15.49 -4.40
C LEU A 204 -4.28 14.80 -3.34
N ALA A 205 -4.81 15.58 -2.39
CA ALA A 205 -5.68 15.06 -1.34
C ALA A 205 -6.93 14.40 -1.91
N THR A 206 -7.60 15.06 -2.87
CA THR A 206 -8.79 14.52 -3.54
C THR A 206 -8.49 13.21 -4.26
N GLN A 207 -7.36 13.11 -4.98
CA GLN A 207 -6.98 11.87 -5.67
C GLN A 207 -6.73 10.72 -4.70
N LEU A 208 -5.96 10.98 -3.64
CA LEU A 208 -5.63 9.94 -2.65
C LEU A 208 -6.87 9.48 -1.88
N ILE A 209 -7.75 10.40 -1.46
CA ILE A 209 -8.99 10.01 -0.77
C ILE A 209 -9.92 9.22 -1.69
N LYS A 210 -10.05 9.60 -2.99
CA LYS A 210 -10.81 8.82 -3.98
C LYS A 210 -10.23 7.42 -4.18
N GLY A 211 -8.90 7.33 -4.27
CA GLY A 211 -8.23 6.05 -4.39
C GLY A 211 -8.45 5.16 -3.16
N LEU A 212 -8.47 5.75 -1.96
CA LEU A 212 -8.73 5.02 -0.73
C LEU A 212 -10.20 4.57 -0.63
N ASP A 213 -11.16 5.42 -1.03
CA ASP A 213 -12.58 5.04 -1.13
C ASP A 213 -12.74 3.83 -2.05
N TRP A 214 -12.13 3.85 -3.23
CA TRP A 214 -12.18 2.74 -4.17
C TRP A 214 -11.53 1.46 -3.62
N LEU A 215 -10.38 1.55 -2.93
CA LEU A 215 -9.73 0.40 -2.29
C LEU A 215 -10.62 -0.24 -1.23
N HIS A 216 -11.28 0.58 -0.40
CA HIS A 216 -12.12 0.10 0.69
C HIS A 216 -13.47 -0.44 0.19
N THR A 217 -14.11 0.22 -0.79
CA THR A 217 -15.50 -0.10 -1.20
C THR A 217 -15.56 -1.09 -2.36
N GLU A 218 -14.76 -0.90 -3.41
CA GLU A 218 -14.84 -1.70 -4.63
C GLU A 218 -13.91 -2.92 -4.58
N VAL A 219 -12.67 -2.73 -4.10
CA VAL A 219 -11.71 -3.83 -3.98
C VAL A 219 -11.92 -4.61 -2.70
N GLY A 220 -12.35 -3.95 -1.63
CA GLY A 220 -12.62 -4.54 -0.32
C GLY A 220 -11.34 -4.84 0.47
N ILE A 221 -10.31 -3.99 0.37
CA ILE A 221 -9.03 -4.16 1.07
C ILE A 221 -8.67 -2.96 1.93
N VAL A 222 -7.90 -3.23 2.99
CA VAL A 222 -7.16 -2.25 3.79
C VAL A 222 -5.72 -2.25 3.29
N HIS A 223 -5.11 -1.07 3.11
CA HIS A 223 -3.71 -0.95 2.67
C HIS A 223 -2.72 -1.27 3.79
N GLY A 224 -2.96 -0.75 4.99
CA GLY A 224 -2.24 -1.06 6.22
C GLY A 224 -0.90 -0.36 6.43
N ASP A 225 -0.33 0.31 5.42
CA ASP A 225 0.94 1.07 5.56
C ASP A 225 0.96 2.31 4.65
N ILE A 226 -0.09 3.16 4.72
CA ILE A 226 -0.14 4.41 3.96
C ILE A 226 0.85 5.41 4.54
N LYS A 227 1.77 5.90 3.68
CA LYS A 227 2.77 6.92 4.01
C LYS A 227 3.32 7.56 2.73
N PRO A 228 4.01 8.72 2.78
CA PRO A 228 4.51 9.38 1.58
C PRO A 228 5.45 8.51 0.73
N HIS A 229 6.15 7.55 1.33
CA HIS A 229 7.03 6.64 0.61
C HIS A 229 6.26 5.61 -0.24
N ASN A 230 5.04 5.26 0.18
CA ASN A 230 4.16 4.28 -0.46
C ASN A 230 3.12 4.92 -1.39
N VAL A 231 3.40 6.16 -1.83
CA VAL A 231 2.67 6.85 -2.90
C VAL A 231 3.68 7.24 -3.97
N LEU A 232 3.46 6.79 -5.21
CA LEU A 232 4.27 7.16 -6.36
C LEU A 232 3.52 8.17 -7.24
N LEU A 233 4.27 9.05 -7.88
CA LEU A 233 3.75 10.12 -8.72
C LEU A 233 4.04 9.81 -10.19
N ARG A 234 2.97 9.68 -10.99
CA ARG A 234 3.05 9.47 -12.43
C ARG A 234 2.80 10.80 -13.15
N PRO A 235 3.77 11.31 -13.95
CA PRO A 235 3.55 12.52 -14.73
C PRO A 235 2.38 12.36 -15.70
N ARG A 236 1.46 13.34 -15.74
CA ARG A 236 0.40 13.39 -16.74
C ARG A 236 0.94 13.94 -18.05
N GLN A 237 0.68 13.24 -19.13
CA GLN A 237 0.96 13.72 -20.47
C GLN A 237 -0.26 14.50 -20.97
N SER A 238 -0.39 15.77 -20.56
CA SER A 238 -1.42 16.66 -21.11
C SER A 238 -0.80 17.65 -22.08
N PRO A 239 -1.36 17.80 -23.32
CA PRO A 239 -0.90 18.82 -24.27
C PRO A 239 -1.05 20.24 -23.73
N SER A 240 -1.94 20.47 -22.76
CA SER A 240 -2.18 21.78 -22.12
C SER A 240 -1.17 22.13 -21.03
N SER A 241 -0.38 21.18 -20.53
CA SER A 241 0.62 21.42 -19.48
C SER A 241 1.82 22.24 -19.96
N LEU A 242 2.09 22.26 -21.25
CA LEU A 242 3.18 23.06 -21.86
C LEU A 242 2.85 24.56 -21.96
N GLN A 243 1.60 24.97 -21.73
CA GLN A 243 1.17 26.38 -21.91
C GLN A 243 0.87 27.13 -20.62
N LYS A 244 0.80 26.46 -19.45
CA LYS A 244 0.56 27.11 -18.15
C LYS A 244 1.72 26.86 -17.21
N GLY A 245 2.74 27.70 -17.25
CA GLY A 245 3.64 27.96 -16.11
C GLY A 245 4.49 26.80 -15.59
N GLY A 246 4.65 25.68 -16.31
CA GLY A 246 5.69 24.69 -15.98
C GLY A 246 5.41 23.76 -14.78
N GLU A 247 4.24 23.78 -14.17
CA GLU A 247 3.88 22.81 -13.14
C GLU A 247 3.40 21.49 -13.79
N MET A 248 4.18 20.43 -13.61
CA MET A 248 3.77 19.10 -14.02
C MET A 248 2.64 18.63 -13.12
N GLU A 249 1.51 18.25 -13.72
CA GLU A 249 0.46 17.53 -13.02
C GLU A 249 0.83 16.06 -12.90
N TYR A 250 0.59 15.49 -11.72
CA TYR A 250 0.85 14.09 -11.44
C TYR A 250 -0.45 13.35 -11.09
N ASP A 251 -0.51 12.06 -11.43
CA ASP A 251 -1.40 11.11 -10.78
C ASP A 251 -0.69 10.52 -9.58
N ALA A 252 -1.34 10.54 -8.41
CA ALA A 252 -0.85 9.92 -7.19
C ALA A 252 -1.38 8.49 -7.09
N LEU A 253 -0.47 7.50 -6.99
CA LEU A 253 -0.77 6.08 -7.05
C LEU A 253 -0.25 5.38 -5.79
N TYR A 254 -1.10 4.58 -5.14
CA TYR A 254 -0.69 3.72 -4.04
C TYR A 254 0.22 2.58 -4.52
N THR A 255 1.19 2.21 -3.67
CA THR A 255 2.13 1.10 -3.91
C THR A 255 2.49 0.43 -2.59
N ASP A 256 3.17 -0.72 -2.65
CA ASP A 256 3.61 -1.51 -1.48
C ASP A 256 2.43 -2.05 -0.64
N PHE A 257 1.77 -3.07 -1.19
CA PHE A 257 0.65 -3.75 -0.54
C PHE A 257 1.09 -4.92 0.37
N SER A 258 2.33 -4.90 0.86
CA SER A 258 2.87 -5.96 1.71
C SER A 258 2.17 -6.09 3.06
N SER A 259 1.53 -5.02 3.55
CA SER A 259 0.72 -5.00 4.79
C SER A 259 -0.79 -5.08 4.52
N ALA A 260 -1.20 -5.16 3.26
CA ALA A 260 -2.61 -5.12 2.90
C ALA A 260 -3.33 -6.45 3.17
N HIS A 261 -4.63 -6.35 3.43
CA HIS A 261 -5.50 -7.51 3.66
C HIS A 261 -6.96 -7.19 3.31
N PHE A 262 -7.79 -8.24 3.19
CA PHE A 262 -9.22 -8.08 2.88
C PHE A 262 -10.01 -7.65 4.12
N ILE A 263 -10.98 -6.74 3.95
CA ILE A 263 -11.85 -6.24 5.01
C ILE A 263 -12.71 -7.37 5.61
N SER A 264 -13.13 -8.33 4.78
CA SER A 264 -14.04 -9.43 5.17
C SER A 264 -13.35 -10.71 5.64
N SER A 265 -12.03 -10.72 5.84
CA SER A 265 -11.29 -11.96 6.13
C SER A 265 -11.46 -12.53 7.55
N CYS A 266 -12.41 -12.01 8.35
CA CYS A 266 -12.70 -12.58 9.68
C CYS A 266 -13.36 -13.97 9.67
N THR A 267 -13.73 -14.54 8.52
CA THR A 267 -14.52 -15.78 8.45
C THR A 267 -14.03 -16.86 7.48
N SER A 268 -13.00 -16.63 6.69
CA SER A 268 -12.48 -17.63 5.78
C SER A 268 -11.11 -18.15 6.24
N THR A 269 -11.01 -19.48 6.33
CA THR A 269 -9.77 -20.27 6.46
C THR A 269 -8.88 -20.09 5.22
N ASP A 270 -8.64 -18.87 4.80
CA ASP A 270 -7.78 -18.60 3.67
C ASP A 270 -6.33 -18.69 4.13
N ASP A 271 -5.60 -19.71 3.62
CA ASP A 271 -4.20 -20.05 3.88
C ASP A 271 -3.17 -18.97 3.48
N PHE A 272 -3.59 -17.72 3.26
CA PHE A 272 -2.65 -16.65 3.01
C PHE A 272 -2.29 -15.98 4.35
N PRO A 273 -1.02 -15.97 4.73
CA PRO A 273 -0.57 -15.24 5.89
C PRO A 273 -0.97 -13.77 5.69
N THR A 274 -1.84 -13.28 6.57
CA THR A 274 -2.05 -11.84 6.71
C THR A 274 -0.67 -11.26 7.00
N GLY A 275 -0.18 -10.38 6.12
CA GLY A 275 1.14 -9.81 6.26
C GLY A 275 1.31 -9.25 7.67
N GLU A 276 2.40 -9.62 8.35
CA GLU A 276 2.79 -8.97 9.59
C GLU A 276 2.97 -7.49 9.26
N GLY A 277 1.96 -6.68 9.57
CA GLY A 277 1.89 -5.27 9.22
C GLY A 277 3.08 -4.54 9.85
N ALA A 278 3.98 -4.04 9.01
CA ALA A 278 5.03 -3.15 9.49
C ALA A 278 4.39 -1.84 9.95
N LEU A 279 4.33 -1.63 11.27
CA LEU A 279 3.87 -0.36 11.82
C LEU A 279 4.95 0.71 11.59
N THR A 280 4.59 1.77 10.87
CA THR A 280 5.51 2.88 10.56
C THR A 280 5.08 4.15 11.30
N PRO A 281 5.63 4.43 12.52
CA PRO A 281 5.43 5.74 13.12
C PRO A 281 6.05 6.84 12.25
N PRO A 282 5.39 8.00 12.07
CA PRO A 282 4.18 8.46 12.76
C PRO A 282 2.86 8.06 12.11
N PHE A 283 2.86 7.41 10.95
CA PHE A 283 1.66 7.16 10.13
C PHE A 283 0.75 6.07 10.69
N ALA A 284 1.30 5.13 11.49
CA ALA A 284 0.48 4.13 12.15
C ALA A 284 -0.52 4.77 13.12
N ALA A 285 -1.78 4.36 13.06
CA ALA A 285 -2.83 4.87 13.92
C ALA A 285 -2.58 4.52 15.40
N PRO A 286 -2.97 5.40 16.37
CA PRO A 286 -2.66 5.23 17.79
C PRO A 286 -3.11 3.91 18.39
N GLU A 287 -4.26 3.40 17.98
CA GLU A 287 -4.81 2.12 18.42
C GLU A 287 -3.89 0.94 18.09
N LEU A 288 -3.15 1.00 16.98
CA LEU A 288 -2.19 -0.02 16.56
C LEU A 288 -0.87 0.06 17.33
N LEU A 289 -0.57 1.20 17.95
CA LEU A 289 0.67 1.46 18.72
C LEU A 289 0.54 1.18 20.21
N THR A 290 -0.58 0.62 20.66
CA THR A 290 -0.77 0.18 22.04
C THR A 290 0.06 -1.07 22.32
N LEU A 291 0.50 -1.25 23.56
CA LEU A 291 1.28 -2.44 23.95
C LEU A 291 0.51 -3.75 23.74
N SER A 292 -0.81 -3.72 23.89
CA SER A 292 -1.69 -4.87 23.64
C SER A 292 -1.76 -5.19 22.15
N ALA A 293 -1.98 -4.18 21.30
CA ALA A 293 -2.03 -4.35 19.84
C ALA A 293 -0.70 -4.87 19.27
N MET A 294 0.42 -4.27 19.69
CA MET A 294 1.76 -4.67 19.25
C MET A 294 2.17 -6.10 19.66
N LYS A 295 1.53 -6.67 20.69
CA LYS A 295 1.75 -8.06 21.13
C LYS A 295 0.75 -9.05 20.53
N SER A 296 -0.30 -8.56 19.89
CA SER A 296 -1.36 -9.39 19.32
C SER A 296 -1.05 -9.71 17.86
N ALA A 297 -0.94 -10.98 17.53
CA ALA A 297 -0.84 -11.42 16.14
C ALA A 297 -2.14 -11.17 15.31
N THR A 298 -3.25 -10.84 16.00
CA THR A 298 -4.57 -10.64 15.38
C THR A 298 -4.98 -9.17 15.24
N CYS A 299 -4.15 -8.22 15.71
CA CYS A 299 -4.44 -6.80 15.59
C CYS A 299 -4.07 -6.32 14.19
N LEU A 300 -5.04 -6.37 13.29
CA LEU A 300 -4.88 -5.88 11.92
C LEU A 300 -5.27 -4.39 11.82
N SER A 301 -4.69 -3.71 10.85
CA SER A 301 -5.13 -2.38 10.42
C SER A 301 -6.59 -2.41 9.94
N THR A 302 -7.28 -1.29 10.00
CA THR A 302 -8.68 -1.15 9.65
C THR A 302 -8.84 -0.03 8.60
N PRO A 303 -9.98 0.08 7.91
CA PRO A 303 -10.24 1.25 7.08
C PRO A 303 -10.06 2.58 7.82
N ALA A 304 -10.44 2.64 9.10
CA ALA A 304 -10.26 3.83 9.94
C ALA A 304 -8.77 4.11 10.24
N SER A 305 -7.92 3.09 10.37
CA SER A 305 -6.47 3.29 10.52
C SER A 305 -5.81 3.77 9.23
N ASP A 306 -6.31 3.37 8.05
CA ASP A 306 -5.87 3.90 6.75
C ASP A 306 -6.24 5.38 6.59
N ILE A 307 -7.44 5.79 7.04
CA ILE A 307 -7.86 7.21 7.08
C ILE A 307 -6.88 8.03 7.91
N PHE A 308 -6.50 7.55 9.10
CA PHE A 308 -5.54 8.22 9.95
C PHE A 308 -4.17 8.35 9.26
N ALA A 309 -3.67 7.27 8.68
CA ALA A 309 -2.40 7.22 7.98
C ALA A 309 -2.36 8.19 6.78
N LEU A 310 -3.46 8.25 6.00
CA LEU A 310 -3.61 9.18 4.91
C LEU A 310 -3.66 10.64 5.40
N ALA A 311 -4.37 10.92 6.50
CA ALA A 311 -4.42 12.26 7.07
C ALA A 311 -3.03 12.79 7.46
N LEU A 312 -2.20 11.94 8.08
CA LEU A 312 -0.81 12.31 8.38
C LEU A 312 0.08 12.40 7.12
N THR A 313 -0.19 11.59 6.11
CA THR A 313 0.47 11.71 4.79
C THR A 313 0.16 13.07 4.13
N LEU A 314 -1.09 13.50 4.18
CA LEU A 314 -1.52 14.81 3.69
C LEU A 314 -0.94 15.98 4.53
N LEU A 315 -0.83 15.79 5.85
CA LEU A 315 -0.17 16.75 6.73
C LEU A 315 1.32 16.90 6.37
N ALA A 316 2.03 15.80 6.16
CA ALA A 316 3.42 15.80 5.71
C ALA A 316 3.57 16.54 4.37
N ALA A 317 2.67 16.31 3.42
CA ALA A 317 2.66 17.00 2.12
C ALA A 317 2.40 18.51 2.25
N ALA A 318 1.57 18.91 3.21
CA ALA A 318 1.29 20.34 3.45
C ALA A 318 2.45 21.08 4.13
N THR A 319 3.07 20.45 5.13
CA THR A 319 4.12 21.06 5.95
C THR A 319 5.51 20.97 5.34
N GLY A 320 5.73 20.01 4.43
CA GLY A 320 7.06 19.71 3.90
C GLY A 320 7.94 18.88 4.84
N ASP A 321 7.35 18.29 5.89
CA ASP A 321 8.02 17.41 6.85
C ASP A 321 7.54 15.97 6.70
N VAL A 322 8.34 15.16 6.01
CA VAL A 322 8.04 13.75 5.74
C VAL A 322 7.91 12.93 7.03
N LEU A 323 8.52 13.37 8.13
CA LEU A 323 8.47 12.68 9.43
C LEU A 323 7.38 13.20 10.35
N VAL A 324 6.64 14.24 9.98
CA VAL A 324 5.59 14.93 10.74
C VAL A 324 6.11 15.62 12.00
N TYR A 325 6.97 14.94 12.76
CA TYR A 325 7.56 15.41 14.04
C TYR A 325 9.03 15.75 13.82
N ALA A 326 9.32 16.91 13.21
CA ALA A 326 10.67 17.35 12.89
C ALA A 326 11.55 17.49 14.15
N GLY A 327 12.82 17.12 14.02
CA GLY A 327 13.81 17.27 15.09
C GLY A 327 13.69 16.29 16.25
N THR A 328 12.79 15.27 16.17
CA THR A 328 12.62 14.26 17.22
C THR A 328 13.42 12.99 16.92
N SER A 329 13.90 12.33 17.97
CA SER A 329 14.49 10.99 17.88
C SER A 329 13.42 9.94 17.53
N ALA A 330 13.83 8.75 17.08
CA ALA A 330 12.89 7.67 16.76
C ALA A 330 12.02 7.26 17.97
N MET A 331 12.60 7.26 19.20
CA MET A 331 11.86 6.93 20.41
C MET A 331 10.85 8.02 20.79
N GLN A 332 11.24 9.30 20.68
CA GLN A 332 10.33 10.42 20.89
C GLN A 332 9.19 10.40 19.85
N ARG A 333 9.51 10.14 18.60
CA ARG A 333 8.51 10.02 17.52
C ARG A 333 7.52 8.90 17.82
N LEU A 334 7.98 7.73 18.24
CA LEU A 334 7.08 6.64 18.65
C LEU A 334 6.17 7.05 19.82
N ALA A 335 6.71 7.72 20.84
CA ALA A 335 5.92 8.23 21.95
C ALA A 335 4.84 9.22 21.51
N MET A 336 5.20 10.18 20.65
CA MET A 336 4.28 11.16 20.10
C MET A 336 3.22 10.51 19.19
N SER A 337 3.59 9.48 18.41
CA SER A 337 2.68 8.76 17.53
C SER A 337 1.56 8.03 18.29
N ARG A 338 1.80 7.61 19.54
CA ARG A 338 0.75 7.06 20.42
C ARG A 338 -0.33 8.09 20.78
N GLU A 339 -0.02 9.36 20.68
CA GLU A 339 -0.94 10.49 20.80
C GLU A 339 -1.13 11.20 19.44
N GLY A 340 -1.13 10.46 18.35
CA GLY A 340 -1.11 10.99 16.97
C GLY A 340 -2.28 11.92 16.64
N TRP A 341 -3.40 11.85 17.38
CA TRP A 341 -4.52 12.81 17.28
C TRP A 341 -4.11 14.25 17.63
N ARG A 342 -2.96 14.45 18.28
CA ARG A 342 -2.37 15.77 18.63
C ARG A 342 -1.38 16.27 17.58
N ALA A 343 -1.20 15.61 16.46
CA ALA A 343 -0.24 15.98 15.42
C ALA A 343 -0.44 17.43 14.91
N LEU A 344 -1.70 17.85 14.77
CA LEU A 344 -1.98 19.25 14.39
C LEU A 344 -1.58 20.27 15.46
N ASP A 345 -1.70 19.93 16.75
CA ASP A 345 -1.27 20.83 17.84
C ASP A 345 0.24 20.99 17.83
N TYR A 346 0.96 19.89 17.56
CA TYR A 346 2.41 19.94 17.36
C TYR A 346 2.78 20.86 16.20
N VAL A 347 2.15 20.70 15.03
CA VAL A 347 2.43 21.53 13.86
C VAL A 347 2.05 23.00 14.13
N ARG A 348 0.91 23.26 14.79
CA ARG A 348 0.48 24.62 15.17
C ARG A 348 1.46 25.34 16.09
N SER A 349 2.17 24.60 16.94
CA SER A 349 3.20 25.15 17.82
C SER A 349 4.58 25.30 17.17
N GLY A 350 4.77 24.76 15.96
CA GLY A 350 6.04 24.71 15.24
C GLY A 350 6.20 25.75 14.12
N ALA A 351 7.34 25.70 13.45
CA ALA A 351 7.70 26.61 12.36
C ALA A 351 6.76 26.49 11.13
N ASN A 352 6.11 25.36 10.95
CA ASN A 352 5.24 25.08 9.81
C ASN A 352 3.74 25.38 10.07
N ALA A 353 3.41 26.07 11.19
CA ALA A 353 2.03 26.41 11.55
C ALA A 353 1.28 27.14 10.43
N SER A 354 1.94 28.05 9.74
CA SER A 354 1.34 28.82 8.64
C SER A 354 0.93 27.94 7.45
N ARG A 355 1.55 26.77 7.24
CA ARG A 355 1.24 25.83 6.15
C ARG A 355 -0.11 25.13 6.29
N LEU A 356 -0.75 25.21 7.45
CA LEU A 356 -2.10 24.72 7.67
C LEU A 356 -3.18 25.57 7.02
N GLY A 357 -2.82 26.75 6.50
CA GLY A 357 -3.71 27.73 5.90
C GLY A 357 -3.96 28.94 6.79
N ARG A 358 -4.74 29.91 6.29
CA ARG A 358 -5.03 31.14 7.02
C ARG A 358 -6.09 30.90 8.11
N GLY A 359 -5.88 31.52 9.28
CA GLY A 359 -6.79 31.42 10.41
C GLY A 359 -6.61 30.16 11.24
N ARG A 360 -7.36 30.04 12.34
CA ARG A 360 -7.27 28.93 13.30
C ARG A 360 -7.66 27.58 12.67
N ASP A 361 -8.63 27.63 11.74
CA ASP A 361 -9.20 26.48 11.06
C ASP A 361 -8.84 26.50 9.55
N GLY A 362 -7.56 26.75 9.24
CA GLY A 362 -7.10 26.75 7.87
C GLY A 362 -7.48 25.45 7.13
N TYR A 363 -7.68 25.55 5.81
CA TYR A 363 -8.21 24.46 4.98
C TYR A 363 -7.51 23.11 5.19
N VAL A 364 -6.18 23.09 5.25
CA VAL A 364 -5.40 21.87 5.54
C VAL A 364 -5.76 21.32 6.93
N GLY A 365 -5.82 22.21 7.94
CA GLY A 365 -6.17 21.83 9.30
C GLY A 365 -7.55 21.19 9.40
N MET A 366 -8.56 21.75 8.72
CA MET A 366 -9.92 21.19 8.69
C MET A 366 -9.96 19.78 8.09
N VAL A 367 -9.29 19.59 6.96
CA VAL A 367 -9.24 18.29 6.27
C VAL A 367 -8.55 17.24 7.14
N VAL A 368 -7.36 17.56 7.67
CA VAL A 368 -6.55 16.61 8.45
C VAL A 368 -7.20 16.29 9.78
N GLN A 369 -7.80 17.28 10.47
CA GLN A 369 -8.43 17.11 11.79
C GLN A 369 -9.46 15.98 11.82
N LYS A 370 -10.22 15.82 10.73
CA LYS A 370 -11.24 14.76 10.63
C LYS A 370 -10.60 13.35 10.61
N GLY A 371 -9.52 13.20 9.84
CA GLY A 371 -8.87 11.90 9.70
C GLY A 371 -8.05 11.48 10.92
N ILE A 372 -7.54 12.42 11.73
CA ILE A 372 -6.73 12.12 12.92
C ILE A 372 -7.54 12.04 14.21
N ALA A 373 -8.88 11.92 14.16
CA ALA A 373 -9.68 11.75 15.36
C ALA A 373 -9.14 10.60 16.23
N ARG A 374 -9.17 10.79 17.55
CA ARG A 374 -8.60 9.83 18.51
C ARG A 374 -9.26 8.47 18.40
N GLU A 375 -10.58 8.47 18.50
CA GLU A 375 -11.39 7.25 18.42
C GLU A 375 -11.57 6.87 16.93
N ALA A 376 -11.28 5.62 16.59
CA ALA A 376 -11.32 5.13 15.20
C ALA A 376 -12.72 5.32 14.59
N GLU A 377 -13.78 5.11 15.39
CA GLU A 377 -15.18 5.24 14.99
C GLU A 377 -15.60 6.69 14.72
N SER A 378 -14.84 7.66 15.21
CA SER A 378 -15.06 9.10 14.95
C SER A 378 -14.42 9.59 13.65
N ARG A 379 -13.62 8.76 12.99
CA ARG A 379 -13.02 9.09 11.70
C ARG A 379 -14.03 8.84 10.59
N PRO A 380 -14.13 9.73 9.59
CA PRO A 380 -15.03 9.51 8.47
C PRO A 380 -14.59 8.29 7.64
N THR A 381 -15.48 7.70 6.89
CA THR A 381 -15.14 6.88 5.75
C THR A 381 -14.45 7.75 4.68
N ALA A 382 -13.71 7.14 3.75
CA ALA A 382 -13.08 7.91 2.67
C ALA A 382 -14.11 8.67 1.82
N ARG A 383 -15.31 8.11 1.63
CA ARG A 383 -16.42 8.75 0.92
C ARG A 383 -16.94 9.98 1.66
N GLU A 384 -17.25 9.86 2.95
CA GLU A 384 -17.68 11.00 3.78
C GLU A 384 -16.58 12.07 3.87
N TRP A 385 -15.33 11.66 3.83
CA TRP A 385 -14.21 12.60 3.84
C TRP A 385 -14.15 13.44 2.55
N LEU A 386 -14.53 12.88 1.39
CA LEU A 386 -14.61 13.61 0.12
C LEU A 386 -15.65 14.76 0.16
N ASP A 387 -16.72 14.63 0.93
CA ASP A 387 -17.74 15.66 1.06
C ASP A 387 -17.19 16.97 1.64
N ILE A 388 -16.05 16.92 2.36
CA ILE A 388 -15.35 18.12 2.85
C ILE A 388 -14.73 18.94 1.70
N PHE A 389 -14.51 18.31 0.53
CA PHE A 389 -13.92 18.95 -0.65
C PHE A 389 -14.99 19.48 -1.63
N ALA A 390 -16.24 19.08 -1.45
CA ALA A 390 -17.37 19.54 -2.24
C ALA A 390 -17.78 20.95 -1.79
#